data_2c08ba3669abf629390416427dad0640
#
_entry.id   2c08ba3669abf629390416427dad0640
#
_cell.length_a   1.000
_cell.length_b   1.000
_cell.length_c   1.000
_cell.angle_alpha   90.00
_cell.angle_beta   90.00
_cell.angle_gamma   90.00
#
_symmetry.space_group_name_H-M   'P 1'
#
loop_
_entity.id
_entity.type
_entity.pdbx_description
1 polymer ?
#
loop_
_entity_poly.entity_id
_entity_poly.type
_entity_poly.pdbx_seq_one_letter_code
_entity_poly.pdbx_strand_id
1 'polypeptide(L)'
;PDDINKKAASIELYLPDSIIKTGGNYYPIEWESRKRIRNKNNVEEALYQGVISYKDDIKHKFHEMRNKIERGDEVFKTEEWKNMKKGRMPLLIYGARQVGKTFEMREFGALYYKNTVYVNFETDERIGKYFDTDIHADYIIAILEKYYQVKIVPENTLIIFDEIQMCERALTSLKYFSEETPEYHVIAAGSLLGVAVNREKYSFPVGKVQMVTMYPMDLEEVLWAKGKQMLSDTIREHYENNQPLDEILHEEALQEFYHYCVVGGMPAAVKADLAKDSPLEQTEIRQMLLNSYIADMTKYANQTDTVRIFEVYDSLPAQLAKDAKKFQYKLIKSGARASQYGDAIDWLIRAGIVNKCMKCSQEFYPVAAYQDVSAFKLYYSDMGIMSARIGMTLEALQSMETEHFRGILTENYVAIALKTNGYDLHYWESDNTAEVDFLIQKESHVIPVECKAGNHVKAKSMMVYMEKYNPSYAIRISTRNFGMAKGIKSVPLYSVFCI
;
A
#
# COMPACT_ATOMS: atom_id res chain seq x y z
N PRO A 1 -6.20 32.31 35.98
CA PRO A 1 -5.58 32.54 34.68
C PRO A 1 -4.35 31.67 34.47
N ASP A 2 -3.46 31.62 35.47
CA ASP A 2 -2.18 30.85 35.38
C ASP A 2 -2.40 29.32 35.30
N ASP A 3 -3.45 28.82 35.91
CA ASP A 3 -3.78 27.39 35.93
C ASP A 3 -4.37 26.90 34.60
N ILE A 4 -5.07 27.78 33.89
CA ILE A 4 -5.61 27.51 32.56
C ILE A 4 -4.47 27.48 31.53
N ASN A 5 -3.53 28.41 31.63
CA ASN A 5 -2.37 28.44 30.74
C ASN A 5 -1.44 27.24 30.97
N LYS A 6 -1.26 26.77 32.22
CA LYS A 6 -0.51 25.55 32.52
C LYS A 6 -1.18 24.30 31.99
N LYS A 7 -2.53 24.18 32.09
CA LYS A 7 -3.25 23.05 31.51
C LYS A 7 -3.29 23.09 29.99
N ALA A 8 -3.44 24.28 29.40
CA ALA A 8 -3.31 24.45 27.96
C ALA A 8 -1.91 24.05 27.46
N ALA A 9 -0.84 24.50 28.15
CA ALA A 9 0.53 24.12 27.83
C ALA A 9 0.78 22.59 28.00
N SER A 10 0.16 21.94 28.99
CA SER A 10 0.27 20.48 29.15
C SER A 10 -0.50 19.70 28.07
N ILE A 11 -1.58 20.26 27.55
CA ILE A 11 -2.31 19.70 26.41
C ILE A 11 -1.53 19.91 25.11
N GLU A 12 -0.84 21.06 24.97
CA GLU A 12 0.09 21.32 23.86
C GLU A 12 1.22 20.30 23.75
N LEU A 13 1.70 19.79 24.87
CA LEU A 13 2.75 18.75 24.91
C LEU A 13 2.28 17.37 24.43
N TYR A 14 0.97 17.10 24.44
CA TYR A 14 0.38 15.83 24.04
C TYR A 14 -0.35 15.86 22.67
N LEU A 15 -0.60 17.04 22.12
CA LEU A 15 -1.21 17.20 20.81
C LEU A 15 -0.12 17.44 19.76
N PRO A 16 -0.21 16.84 18.56
CA PRO A 16 0.70 17.16 17.48
C PRO A 16 0.73 18.68 17.23
N ASP A 17 1.92 19.26 17.09
CA ASP A 17 2.13 20.69 16.83
C ASP A 17 1.24 21.28 15.74
N SER A 18 0.91 20.48 14.72
CA SER A 18 -0.01 20.83 13.63
C SER A 18 -1.44 21.18 14.08
N ILE A 19 -1.91 20.64 15.21
CA ILE A 19 -3.27 20.91 15.72
C ILE A 19 -3.34 22.27 16.42
N ILE A 20 -2.23 22.74 16.97
CA ILE A 20 -2.17 23.96 17.77
C ILE A 20 -1.67 25.17 16.98
N LYS A 21 -0.67 24.99 16.13
CA LYS A 21 0.02 26.08 15.41
C LYS A 21 -0.77 26.65 14.23
N THR A 22 -1.62 25.87 13.59
CA THR A 22 -2.34 26.29 12.38
C THR A 22 -3.63 27.05 12.66
N GLY A 23 -3.94 27.30 13.93
CA GLY A 23 -4.88 28.35 14.36
C GLY A 23 -6.26 28.40 13.74
N GLY A 24 -6.79 27.34 13.17
CA GLY A 24 -8.14 27.42 12.65
C GLY A 24 -8.60 26.23 11.83
N ASN A 25 -7.78 25.69 10.97
CA ASN A 25 -8.24 24.64 10.05
C ASN A 25 -8.12 23.21 10.59
N TYR A 26 -7.33 23.03 11.66
CA TYR A 26 -7.13 21.72 12.33
C TYR A 26 -7.70 21.69 13.72
N TYR A 27 -8.20 22.81 14.17
CA TYR A 27 -8.86 22.91 15.45
C TYR A 27 -10.29 22.48 15.23
N PRO A 28 -10.75 21.42 15.86
CA PRO A 28 -12.16 21.08 15.83
C PRO A 28 -13.02 22.11 16.55
N ILE A 29 -12.38 23.14 17.16
CA ILE A 29 -13.06 24.25 17.82
C ILE A 29 -13.08 25.42 16.83
N GLU A 30 -14.24 25.64 16.21
CA GLU A 30 -14.48 26.80 15.36
C GLU A 30 -14.21 28.13 16.09
N TRP A 31 -13.82 29.16 15.33
CA TRP A 31 -13.52 30.50 15.87
C TRP A 31 -14.63 31.08 16.72
N GLU A 32 -15.90 30.79 16.43
CA GLU A 32 -17.04 31.22 17.23
C GLU A 32 -17.09 30.56 18.61
N SER A 33 -16.63 29.33 18.75
CA SER A 33 -16.49 28.63 20.03
C SER A 33 -15.48 29.33 20.93
N ARG A 34 -14.39 29.89 20.36
CA ARG A 34 -13.41 30.69 21.11
C ARG A 34 -13.98 31.98 21.70
N LYS A 35 -14.96 32.61 21.07
CA LYS A 35 -15.64 33.80 21.62
C LYS A 35 -16.52 33.49 22.84
N ARG A 36 -16.98 32.24 23.00
CA ARG A 36 -17.82 31.81 24.12
C ARG A 36 -17.00 31.33 25.33
N ILE A 37 -15.70 31.08 25.15
CA ILE A 37 -14.81 30.60 26.21
C ILE A 37 -14.34 31.79 27.06
N ARG A 38 -15.23 32.38 27.80
CA ARG A 38 -14.88 33.35 28.87
C ARG A 38 -14.98 32.78 30.28
N ASN A 39 -15.42 31.50 30.39
CA ASN A 39 -15.62 30.85 31.69
C ASN A 39 -14.73 29.59 31.73
N LYS A 40 -14.02 29.36 32.85
CA LYS A 40 -13.03 28.31 33.04
C LYS A 40 -13.56 26.91 32.70
N ASN A 41 -14.80 26.62 33.07
CA ASN A 41 -15.43 25.32 32.84
C ASN A 41 -15.74 25.04 31.36
N ASN A 42 -16.00 26.09 30.57
CA ASN A 42 -16.31 25.94 29.13
C ASN A 42 -15.06 25.67 28.28
N VAL A 43 -13.87 26.07 28.75
CA VAL A 43 -12.60 25.82 28.03
C VAL A 43 -12.25 24.32 28.07
N GLU A 44 -12.34 23.72 29.27
CA GLU A 44 -12.00 22.32 29.46
C GLU A 44 -12.96 21.41 28.67
N GLU A 45 -14.24 21.72 28.68
CA GLU A 45 -15.25 20.97 27.95
C GLU A 45 -15.13 21.15 26.42
N ALA A 46 -14.85 22.37 25.93
CA ALA A 46 -14.66 22.63 24.52
C ALA A 46 -13.38 21.97 23.98
N LEU A 47 -12.28 21.97 24.76
CA LEU A 47 -11.07 21.25 24.42
C LEU A 47 -11.28 19.72 24.42
N TYR A 48 -12.00 19.21 25.42
CA TYR A 48 -12.33 17.80 25.53
C TYR A 48 -13.22 17.34 24.37
N GLN A 49 -14.29 18.07 24.06
CA GLN A 49 -15.18 17.79 22.93
C GLN A 49 -14.43 17.91 21.59
N GLY A 50 -13.54 18.90 21.44
CA GLY A 50 -12.70 19.04 20.27
C GLY A 50 -11.74 17.85 20.05
N VAL A 51 -11.15 17.35 21.12
CA VAL A 51 -10.27 16.17 21.06
C VAL A 51 -11.06 14.88 20.75
N ILE A 52 -12.27 14.76 21.31
CA ILE A 52 -13.15 13.61 21.02
C ILE A 52 -13.60 13.67 19.55
N SER A 53 -14.11 14.80 19.07
CA SER A 53 -14.56 14.96 17.69
C SER A 53 -13.42 14.66 16.70
N TYR A 54 -12.22 15.14 16.96
CA TYR A 54 -11.04 14.83 16.14
C TYR A 54 -10.68 13.34 16.14
N LYS A 55 -10.73 12.69 17.30
CA LYS A 55 -10.49 11.24 17.39
C LYS A 55 -11.58 10.44 16.67
N ASP A 56 -12.82 10.87 16.78
CA ASP A 56 -13.95 10.19 16.16
C ASP A 56 -13.95 10.39 14.64
N ASP A 57 -13.56 11.57 14.14
CA ASP A 57 -13.36 11.84 12.71
C ASP A 57 -12.22 10.98 12.12
N ILE A 58 -11.10 10.88 12.83
CA ILE A 58 -10.01 9.98 12.41
C ILE A 58 -10.48 8.52 12.44
N LYS A 59 -11.12 8.09 13.51
CA LYS A 59 -11.65 6.73 13.62
C LYS A 59 -12.65 6.43 12.51
N HIS A 60 -13.52 7.38 12.18
CA HIS A 60 -14.54 7.21 11.15
C HIS A 60 -13.89 7.09 9.76
N LYS A 61 -12.94 7.96 9.43
CA LYS A 61 -12.19 7.91 8.16
C LYS A 61 -11.37 6.62 8.02
N PHE A 62 -10.75 6.14 9.09
CA PHE A 62 -10.04 4.87 9.08
C PHE A 62 -10.99 3.66 9.11
N HIS A 63 -12.17 3.79 9.69
CA HIS A 63 -13.20 2.75 9.64
C HIS A 63 -13.78 2.62 8.22
N GLU A 64 -13.93 3.72 7.49
CA GLU A 64 -14.32 3.71 6.07
C GLU A 64 -13.23 3.11 5.16
N MET A 65 -11.96 3.43 5.40
CA MET A 65 -10.82 2.77 4.75
C MET A 65 -10.83 1.24 4.94
N ARG A 66 -11.31 0.80 6.09
CA ARG A 66 -11.47 -0.60 6.46
C ARG A 66 -12.55 -1.33 5.68
N ASN A 67 -13.64 -0.65 5.33
CA ASN A 67 -14.75 -1.24 4.57
C ASN A 67 -14.33 -1.71 3.17
N LYS A 68 -13.19 -1.25 2.63
CA LYS A 68 -12.65 -1.78 1.38
C LYS A 68 -11.97 -3.14 1.55
N ILE A 69 -11.31 -3.35 2.69
CA ILE A 69 -10.86 -4.69 3.11
C ILE A 69 -12.06 -5.64 3.19
N GLU A 70 -13.27 -5.12 3.37
CA GLU A 70 -14.51 -5.88 3.47
C GLU A 70 -15.27 -6.07 2.14
N ARG A 71 -14.96 -5.32 1.05
CA ARG A 71 -15.73 -5.34 -0.20
C ARG A 71 -15.07 -6.10 -1.37
N GLY A 72 -13.81 -6.46 -1.28
CA GLY A 72 -13.12 -7.25 -2.32
C GLY A 72 -13.40 -8.74 -2.19
N ASP A 73 -13.72 -9.42 -3.27
CA ASP A 73 -14.10 -10.84 -3.31
C ASP A 73 -13.04 -11.83 -2.80
N GLU A 74 -11.83 -11.36 -2.45
CA GLU A 74 -10.75 -12.14 -1.84
C GLU A 74 -9.92 -11.36 -0.82
N VAL A 75 -10.34 -10.18 -0.40
CA VAL A 75 -9.59 -9.41 0.58
C VAL A 75 -9.86 -9.94 1.98
N PHE A 76 -8.80 -10.24 2.69
CA PHE A 76 -8.83 -10.78 4.03
C PHE A 76 -9.59 -9.87 4.99
N LYS A 77 -10.78 -10.32 5.40
CA LYS A 77 -11.62 -9.62 6.39
C LYS A 77 -11.10 -9.93 7.78
N THR A 78 -10.45 -8.97 8.43
CA THR A 78 -9.92 -9.13 9.78
C THR A 78 -10.98 -9.53 10.80
N GLU A 79 -12.22 -9.09 10.61
CA GLU A 79 -13.36 -9.53 11.43
C GLU A 79 -13.74 -10.98 11.17
N GLU A 80 -13.74 -11.42 9.92
CA GLU A 80 -13.99 -12.82 9.58
C GLU A 80 -12.91 -13.70 10.18
N TRP A 81 -11.65 -13.30 10.07
CA TRP A 81 -10.54 -14.00 10.71
C TRP A 81 -10.72 -14.10 12.23
N LYS A 82 -11.09 -13.00 12.89
CA LYS A 82 -11.38 -13.00 14.33
C LYS A 82 -12.51 -13.97 14.69
N ASN A 83 -13.57 -14.02 13.88
CA ASN A 83 -14.75 -14.80 14.12
C ASN A 83 -14.65 -16.27 13.67
N MET A 84 -13.56 -16.67 13.03
CA MET A 84 -13.32 -18.07 12.64
C MET A 84 -13.26 -18.98 13.86
N LYS A 85 -14.19 -19.92 13.93
CA LYS A 85 -14.27 -20.90 15.04
C LYS A 85 -13.37 -22.13 14.83
N LYS A 86 -13.00 -22.41 13.59
CA LYS A 86 -12.11 -23.55 13.23
C LYS A 86 -11.14 -23.13 12.16
N GLY A 87 -9.90 -23.64 12.26
CA GLY A 87 -8.88 -23.41 11.26
C GLY A 87 -8.27 -21.99 11.26
N ARG A 88 -8.57 -21.14 12.29
CA ARG A 88 -7.90 -19.86 12.42
C ARG A 88 -6.41 -20.11 12.67
N MET A 89 -5.60 -19.43 11.90
CA MET A 89 -4.15 -19.39 12.04
C MET A 89 -3.71 -17.97 12.43
N PRO A 90 -2.55 -17.81 13.10
CA PRO A 90 -1.96 -16.48 13.28
C PRO A 90 -1.91 -15.70 11.97
N LEU A 91 -2.28 -14.42 12.03
CA LEU A 91 -2.24 -13.53 10.88
C LEU A 91 -0.85 -12.92 10.74
N LEU A 92 -0.26 -13.02 9.55
CA LEU A 92 1.04 -12.45 9.25
C LEU A 92 0.92 -11.39 8.16
N ILE A 93 1.12 -10.12 8.55
CA ILE A 93 0.95 -8.96 7.65
C ILE A 93 2.30 -8.59 7.04
N TYR A 94 2.37 -8.73 5.72
CA TYR A 94 3.48 -8.26 4.90
C TYR A 94 3.23 -6.85 4.38
N GLY A 95 4.24 -6.25 3.81
CA GLY A 95 4.14 -5.00 3.08
C GLY A 95 5.36 -4.11 3.30
N ALA A 96 5.53 -3.14 2.43
CA ALA A 96 6.62 -2.19 2.49
C ALA A 96 6.65 -1.45 3.84
N ARG A 97 7.77 -0.81 4.15
CA ARG A 97 7.88 0.02 5.35
C ARG A 97 6.93 1.23 5.26
N GLN A 98 6.38 1.64 6.41
CA GLN A 98 5.53 2.83 6.54
C GLN A 98 4.19 2.80 5.78
N VAL A 99 3.71 1.63 5.34
CA VAL A 99 2.38 1.48 4.73
C VAL A 99 1.23 1.44 5.76
N GLY A 100 1.54 1.50 7.08
CA GLY A 100 0.54 1.58 8.14
C GLY A 100 0.30 0.29 8.93
N LYS A 101 1.07 -0.79 8.74
CA LYS A 101 0.87 -2.09 9.41
C LYS A 101 0.68 -2.00 10.92
N THR A 102 1.59 -1.34 11.62
CA THR A 102 1.52 -1.14 13.09
C THR A 102 0.25 -0.42 13.50
N PHE A 103 -0.14 0.60 12.73
CA PHE A 103 -1.35 1.37 12.99
C PHE A 103 -2.59 0.48 12.91
N GLU A 104 -2.76 -0.24 11.81
CA GLU A 104 -3.90 -1.13 11.58
C GLU A 104 -4.03 -2.23 12.63
N MET A 105 -2.92 -2.88 12.99
CA MET A 105 -2.94 -3.90 14.05
C MET A 105 -3.40 -3.34 15.39
N ARG A 106 -2.95 -2.14 15.75
CA ARG A 106 -3.31 -1.51 17.03
C ARG A 106 -4.76 -1.03 17.04
N GLU A 107 -5.23 -0.42 15.95
CA GLU A 107 -6.62 -0.01 15.81
C GLU A 107 -7.56 -1.21 15.81
N PHE A 108 -7.21 -2.29 15.10
CA PHE A 108 -7.95 -3.54 15.16
C PHE A 108 -8.05 -4.09 16.59
N GLY A 109 -6.93 -4.07 17.32
CA GLY A 109 -6.93 -4.46 18.74
C GLY A 109 -7.84 -3.58 19.59
N ALA A 110 -7.77 -2.26 19.40
CA ALA A 110 -8.57 -1.31 20.18
C ALA A 110 -10.08 -1.41 19.91
N LEU A 111 -10.47 -1.71 18.69
CA LEU A 111 -11.88 -1.77 18.28
C LEU A 111 -12.56 -3.10 18.60
N TYR A 112 -11.84 -4.21 18.48
CA TYR A 112 -12.46 -5.55 18.50
C TYR A 112 -12.08 -6.40 19.71
N TYR A 113 -11.13 -5.99 20.55
CA TYR A 113 -10.70 -6.75 21.71
C TYR A 113 -10.83 -5.93 23.00
N LYS A 114 -11.07 -6.62 24.10
CA LYS A 114 -11.10 -6.00 25.43
C LYS A 114 -9.70 -5.57 25.87
N ASN A 115 -8.69 -6.27 25.37
CA ASN A 115 -7.29 -6.06 25.74
C ASN A 115 -6.36 -6.37 24.56
N THR A 116 -5.21 -5.71 24.52
CA THR A 116 -4.19 -5.92 23.51
C THR A 116 -2.81 -5.99 24.17
N VAL A 117 -2.05 -7.03 23.85
CA VAL A 117 -0.64 -7.15 24.22
C VAL A 117 0.21 -6.86 22.99
N TYR A 118 0.90 -5.73 23.02
CA TYR A 118 1.73 -5.27 21.92
C TYR A 118 3.22 -5.46 22.22
N VAL A 119 3.87 -6.26 21.39
CA VAL A 119 5.31 -6.55 21.46
C VAL A 119 5.98 -6.01 20.21
N ASN A 120 6.96 -5.13 20.37
CA ASN A 120 7.79 -4.66 19.25
C ASN A 120 9.22 -5.17 19.43
N PHE A 121 9.65 -6.07 18.55
CA PHE A 121 10.97 -6.73 18.67
C PHE A 121 12.14 -5.84 18.25
N GLU A 122 11.91 -4.70 17.60
CA GLU A 122 12.97 -3.73 17.30
C GLU A 122 13.28 -2.86 18.52
N THR A 123 12.28 -2.49 19.32
CA THR A 123 12.44 -1.58 20.47
C THR A 123 12.63 -2.30 21.79
N ASP A 124 12.17 -3.54 21.93
CA ASP A 124 12.35 -4.35 23.14
C ASP A 124 13.08 -5.68 22.85
N GLU A 125 14.40 -5.58 22.70
CA GLU A 125 15.26 -6.74 22.49
C GLU A 125 15.22 -7.76 23.65
N ARG A 126 14.84 -7.32 24.86
CA ARG A 126 14.82 -8.21 26.05
C ARG A 126 13.74 -9.25 25.93
N ILE A 127 12.58 -8.89 25.38
CA ILE A 127 11.49 -9.85 25.20
C ILE A 127 11.89 -10.95 24.22
N GLY A 128 12.70 -10.63 23.20
CA GLY A 128 13.21 -11.61 22.23
C GLY A 128 14.02 -12.74 22.87
N LYS A 129 14.75 -12.47 23.96
CA LYS A 129 15.57 -13.48 24.68
C LYS A 129 14.74 -14.60 25.33
N TYR A 130 13.48 -14.33 25.65
CA TYR A 130 12.60 -15.39 26.18
C TYR A 130 12.24 -16.39 25.10
N PHE A 131 12.12 -15.97 23.86
CA PHE A 131 11.91 -16.87 22.72
C PHE A 131 13.15 -17.76 22.46
N ASP A 132 14.35 -17.37 22.92
CA ASP A 132 15.54 -18.22 22.86
C ASP A 132 15.46 -19.40 23.83
N THR A 133 14.70 -19.24 24.91
CA THR A 133 14.50 -20.29 25.92
C THR A 133 13.49 -21.32 25.44
N ASP A 134 12.28 -20.88 25.06
CA ASP A 134 11.22 -21.75 24.58
C ASP A 134 10.33 -20.97 23.61
N ILE A 135 9.73 -21.65 22.64
CA ILE A 135 8.84 -21.09 21.60
C ILE A 135 7.43 -21.66 21.61
N HIS A 136 7.13 -22.57 22.55
CA HIS A 136 5.77 -23.09 22.74
C HIS A 136 4.82 -22.01 23.25
N ALA A 137 3.58 -22.07 22.78
CA ALA A 137 2.60 -20.99 22.99
C ALA A 137 2.32 -20.74 24.48
N ASP A 138 2.13 -21.79 25.28
CA ASP A 138 1.84 -21.67 26.73
C ASP A 138 2.95 -20.95 27.49
N TYR A 139 4.21 -21.27 27.17
CA TYR A 139 5.37 -20.61 27.78
C TYR A 139 5.39 -19.13 27.40
N ILE A 140 5.23 -18.82 26.13
CA ILE A 140 5.25 -17.41 25.64
C ILE A 140 4.12 -16.62 26.27
N ILE A 141 2.89 -17.16 26.32
CA ILE A 141 1.75 -16.51 26.96
C ILE A 141 2.06 -16.20 28.42
N ALA A 142 2.59 -17.18 29.19
CA ALA A 142 2.93 -17.00 30.59
C ALA A 142 4.02 -15.93 30.81
N ILE A 143 5.00 -15.84 29.90
CA ILE A 143 6.02 -14.79 29.92
C ILE A 143 5.40 -13.42 29.63
N LEU A 144 4.58 -13.31 28.57
CA LEU A 144 3.92 -12.04 28.20
C LEU A 144 3.02 -11.51 29.32
N GLU A 145 2.25 -12.38 29.99
CA GLU A 145 1.44 -12.02 31.14
C GLU A 145 2.27 -11.42 32.28
N LYS A 146 3.40 -12.05 32.60
CA LYS A 146 4.32 -11.58 33.65
C LYS A 146 5.04 -10.29 33.26
N TYR A 147 5.50 -10.22 32.01
CA TYR A 147 6.30 -9.11 31.53
C TYR A 147 5.48 -7.81 31.42
N TYR A 148 4.27 -7.90 30.85
CA TYR A 148 3.38 -6.76 30.66
C TYR A 148 2.39 -6.57 31.82
N GLN A 149 2.40 -7.42 32.86
CA GLN A 149 1.49 -7.38 34.02
C GLN A 149 0.01 -7.37 33.59
N VAL A 150 -0.33 -8.21 32.62
CA VAL A 150 -1.67 -8.27 32.03
C VAL A 150 -2.12 -9.72 31.88
N LYS A 151 -3.43 -9.98 32.06
CA LYS A 151 -4.00 -11.31 31.83
C LYS A 151 -4.35 -11.46 30.36
N ILE A 152 -3.83 -12.51 29.71
CA ILE A 152 -4.15 -12.85 28.33
C ILE A 152 -5.29 -13.86 28.33
N VAL A 153 -6.45 -13.42 27.85
CA VAL A 153 -7.67 -14.24 27.85
C VAL A 153 -7.99 -14.64 26.41
N PRO A 154 -8.16 -15.95 26.13
CA PRO A 154 -8.55 -16.43 24.81
C PRO A 154 -9.73 -15.64 24.22
N GLU A 155 -9.72 -15.39 22.93
CA GLU A 155 -10.73 -14.65 22.16
C GLU A 155 -10.96 -13.17 22.58
N ASN A 156 -10.51 -12.76 23.77
CA ASN A 156 -10.72 -11.41 24.32
C ASN A 156 -9.46 -10.54 24.29
N THR A 157 -8.27 -11.15 24.20
CA THR A 157 -6.99 -10.45 24.13
C THR A 157 -6.35 -10.69 22.77
N LEU A 158 -5.96 -9.63 22.08
CA LEU A 158 -5.13 -9.70 20.88
C LEU A 158 -3.67 -9.63 21.27
N ILE A 159 -2.88 -10.57 20.77
CA ILE A 159 -1.41 -10.52 20.84
C ILE A 159 -0.89 -9.97 19.52
N ILE A 160 -0.08 -8.91 19.58
CA ILE A 160 0.53 -8.27 18.41
C ILE A 160 2.05 -8.42 18.50
N PHE A 161 2.63 -9.05 17.48
CA PHE A 161 4.07 -9.17 17.29
C PHE A 161 4.50 -8.26 16.14
N ASP A 162 5.02 -7.09 16.47
CA ASP A 162 5.47 -6.10 15.50
C ASP A 162 6.99 -6.19 15.27
N GLU A 163 7.43 -5.87 14.04
CA GLU A 163 8.81 -6.02 13.56
C GLU A 163 9.38 -7.43 13.83
N ILE A 164 8.52 -8.46 13.59
CA ILE A 164 8.81 -9.86 13.97
C ILE A 164 10.06 -10.43 13.30
N GLN A 165 10.52 -9.86 12.16
CA GLN A 165 11.77 -10.24 11.51
C GLN A 165 13.02 -9.97 12.38
N MET A 166 12.90 -9.16 13.43
CA MET A 166 13.98 -8.93 14.40
C MET A 166 14.15 -10.11 15.38
N CYS A 167 13.16 -11.01 15.45
CA CYS A 167 13.20 -12.21 16.29
C CYS A 167 12.73 -13.44 15.51
N GLU A 168 13.65 -14.16 14.85
CA GLU A 168 13.33 -15.33 14.01
C GLU A 168 12.60 -16.43 14.78
N ARG A 169 12.90 -16.59 16.07
CA ARG A 169 12.24 -17.58 16.93
C ARG A 169 10.79 -17.18 17.26
N ALA A 170 10.50 -15.88 17.36
CA ALA A 170 9.11 -15.42 17.48
C ALA A 170 8.31 -15.73 16.20
N LEU A 171 8.93 -15.58 15.02
CA LEU A 171 8.30 -16.00 13.76
C LEU A 171 8.01 -17.49 13.74
N THR A 172 8.96 -18.31 14.19
CA THR A 172 8.77 -19.79 14.31
C THR A 172 7.68 -20.13 15.33
N SER A 173 7.54 -19.36 16.44
CA SER A 173 6.55 -19.62 17.47
C SER A 173 5.09 -19.51 16.97
N LEU A 174 4.85 -18.78 15.88
CA LEU A 174 3.51 -18.69 15.27
C LEU A 174 2.96 -20.07 14.88
N LYS A 175 3.84 -21.03 14.54
CA LYS A 175 3.43 -22.42 14.28
C LYS A 175 2.75 -23.03 15.51
N TYR A 176 3.33 -22.84 16.68
CA TYR A 176 2.83 -23.41 17.93
C TYR A 176 1.54 -22.73 18.40
N PHE A 177 1.41 -21.42 18.19
CA PHE A 177 0.12 -20.74 18.38
C PHE A 177 -0.98 -21.32 17.49
N SER A 178 -0.66 -21.70 16.26
CA SER A 178 -1.61 -22.32 15.34
C SER A 178 -2.01 -23.75 15.74
N GLU A 179 -1.05 -24.54 16.25
CA GLU A 179 -1.23 -25.98 16.51
C GLU A 179 -1.71 -26.29 17.92
N GLU A 180 -1.23 -25.54 18.93
CA GLU A 180 -1.44 -25.84 20.35
C GLU A 180 -2.54 -25.01 20.97
N THR A 181 -2.66 -23.74 20.55
CA THR A 181 -3.52 -22.74 21.21
C THR A 181 -4.26 -21.85 20.20
N PRO A 182 -5.03 -22.41 19.25
CA PRO A 182 -5.71 -21.63 18.21
C PRO A 182 -6.77 -20.65 18.72
N GLU A 183 -7.18 -20.77 19.99
CA GLU A 183 -8.09 -19.86 20.67
C GLU A 183 -7.44 -18.52 21.04
N TYR A 184 -6.11 -18.42 21.08
CA TYR A 184 -5.42 -17.15 21.25
C TYR A 184 -5.22 -16.48 19.89
N HIS A 185 -5.61 -15.24 19.82
CA HIS A 185 -5.52 -14.45 18.58
C HIS A 185 -4.17 -13.76 18.51
N VAL A 186 -3.39 -14.10 17.48
CA VAL A 186 -2.06 -13.52 17.25
C VAL A 186 -2.02 -12.87 15.88
N ILE A 187 -1.62 -11.61 15.83
CA ILE A 187 -1.26 -10.91 14.59
C ILE A 187 0.20 -10.55 14.66
N ALA A 188 0.92 -10.81 13.58
CA ALA A 188 2.31 -10.44 13.45
C ALA A 188 2.54 -9.59 12.20
N ALA A 189 3.49 -8.66 12.26
CA ALA A 189 3.88 -7.87 11.10
C ALA A 189 5.39 -7.67 11.02
N GLY A 190 5.86 -7.50 9.78
CA GLY A 190 7.24 -7.11 9.52
C GLY A 190 7.41 -6.56 8.11
N SER A 191 8.22 -5.51 7.99
CA SER A 191 8.41 -4.79 6.73
C SER A 191 9.29 -5.53 5.73
N LEU A 192 10.17 -6.39 6.19
CA LEU A 192 11.18 -7.09 5.38
C LEU A 192 11.12 -8.61 5.54
N LEU A 193 9.95 -9.13 5.93
CA LEU A 193 9.76 -10.58 6.10
C LEU A 193 10.12 -11.37 4.84
N GLY A 194 9.77 -10.86 3.65
CA GLY A 194 10.15 -11.47 2.39
C GLY A 194 11.66 -11.58 2.16
N VAL A 195 12.45 -10.72 2.79
CA VAL A 195 13.92 -10.72 2.74
C VAL A 195 14.51 -11.56 3.87
N ALA A 196 13.95 -11.43 5.10
CA ALA A 196 14.45 -12.11 6.31
C ALA A 196 14.28 -13.64 6.26
N VAL A 197 13.23 -14.14 5.61
CA VAL A 197 12.89 -15.57 5.50
C VAL A 197 13.97 -16.41 4.79
N ASN A 198 14.90 -15.81 4.06
CA ASN A 198 15.99 -16.52 3.40
C ASN A 198 17.22 -16.78 4.32
N ARG A 199 17.14 -16.51 5.63
CA ARG A 199 18.22 -16.85 6.55
C ARG A 199 18.08 -18.29 6.99
N GLU A 200 19.08 -19.10 6.70
CA GLU A 200 19.12 -20.57 6.81
C GLU A 200 18.87 -21.17 8.20
N LYS A 201 18.68 -20.35 9.22
CA LYS A 201 18.80 -20.80 10.62
C LYS A 201 17.50 -21.28 11.27
N TYR A 202 16.33 -20.81 10.82
CA TYR A 202 15.04 -21.15 11.44
C TYR A 202 13.95 -21.39 10.40
N SER A 203 13.02 -22.29 10.74
CA SER A 203 11.93 -22.72 9.86
C SER A 203 10.82 -21.67 9.83
N PHE A 204 10.50 -21.17 8.63
CA PHE A 204 9.29 -20.39 8.41
C PHE A 204 8.03 -21.25 8.70
N PRO A 205 6.98 -20.71 9.35
CA PRO A 205 5.78 -21.48 9.72
C PRO A 205 4.86 -21.75 8.52
N VAL A 206 5.36 -22.49 7.53
CA VAL A 206 4.65 -22.83 6.29
C VAL A 206 3.33 -23.55 6.58
N GLY A 207 2.21 -23.04 6.04
CA GLY A 207 0.88 -23.63 6.22
C GLY A 207 0.31 -23.50 7.64
N LYS A 208 0.94 -22.70 8.50
CA LYS A 208 0.52 -22.45 9.90
C LYS A 208 0.26 -20.98 10.21
N VAL A 209 0.37 -20.13 9.21
CA VAL A 209 0.04 -18.71 9.26
C VAL A 209 -0.80 -18.33 8.06
N GLN A 210 -1.73 -17.42 8.25
CA GLN A 210 -2.46 -16.77 7.18
C GLN A 210 -1.73 -15.49 6.81
N MET A 211 -1.37 -15.35 5.53
CA MET A 211 -0.54 -14.24 5.06
C MET A 211 -1.38 -13.22 4.31
N VAL A 212 -1.19 -11.93 4.63
CA VAL A 212 -1.84 -10.80 3.97
C VAL A 212 -0.79 -9.78 3.61
N THR A 213 -0.89 -9.22 2.42
CA THR A 213 -0.01 -8.13 1.98
C THR A 213 -0.73 -6.79 2.12
N MET A 214 -0.12 -5.86 2.84
CA MET A 214 -0.58 -4.49 2.96
C MET A 214 0.20 -3.61 1.99
N TYR A 215 -0.52 -2.98 1.08
CA TYR A 215 0.02 -2.04 0.10
C TYR A 215 -0.11 -0.58 0.57
N PRO A 216 0.58 0.38 -0.06
CA PRO A 216 0.20 1.79 0.05
C PRO A 216 -1.28 1.98 -0.32
N MET A 217 -1.90 3.04 0.20
CA MET A 217 -3.29 3.37 -0.11
C MET A 217 -3.48 3.54 -1.62
N ASP A 218 -4.50 2.92 -2.17
CA ASP A 218 -4.86 3.17 -3.56
C ASP A 218 -5.68 4.46 -3.72
N LEU A 219 -6.05 4.80 -4.95
CA LEU A 219 -6.79 6.03 -5.21
C LEU A 219 -8.15 6.05 -4.52
N GLU A 220 -8.85 4.92 -4.45
CA GLU A 220 -10.15 4.84 -3.78
C GLU A 220 -10.03 5.10 -2.28
N GLU A 221 -9.04 4.49 -1.62
CA GLU A 221 -8.75 4.72 -0.20
C GLU A 221 -8.37 6.18 0.07
N VAL A 222 -7.62 6.81 -0.84
CA VAL A 222 -7.30 8.25 -0.75
C VAL A 222 -8.56 9.11 -0.95
N LEU A 223 -9.47 8.77 -1.85
CA LEU A 223 -10.76 9.44 -1.99
C LEU A 223 -11.58 9.35 -0.69
N TRP A 224 -11.61 8.19 -0.04
CA TRP A 224 -12.27 8.03 1.25
C TRP A 224 -11.63 8.88 2.35
N ALA A 225 -10.31 8.87 2.43
CA ALA A 225 -9.59 9.72 3.37
C ALA A 225 -9.87 11.22 3.16
N LYS A 226 -10.14 11.63 1.91
CA LYS A 226 -10.58 12.98 1.55
C LYS A 226 -12.06 13.27 1.81
N GLY A 227 -12.83 12.27 2.30
CA GLY A 227 -14.29 12.38 2.48
C GLY A 227 -15.08 12.36 1.16
N LYS A 228 -14.48 11.85 0.07
CA LYS A 228 -15.10 11.72 -1.26
C LYS A 228 -15.67 10.32 -1.53
N GLN A 229 -16.23 9.68 -0.52
CA GLN A 229 -16.83 8.34 -0.61
C GLN A 229 -17.89 8.27 -1.72
N MET A 230 -18.77 9.26 -1.82
CA MET A 230 -19.80 9.29 -2.86
C MET A 230 -19.21 9.28 -4.27
N LEU A 231 -18.06 9.94 -4.49
CA LEU A 231 -17.40 9.92 -5.79
C LEU A 231 -16.88 8.52 -6.13
N SER A 232 -16.25 7.83 -5.19
CA SER A 232 -15.77 6.46 -5.41
C SER A 232 -16.91 5.47 -5.64
N ASP A 233 -18.01 5.57 -4.89
CA ASP A 233 -19.20 4.74 -5.06
C ASP A 233 -19.84 4.98 -6.44
N THR A 234 -19.95 6.25 -6.88
CA THR A 234 -20.44 6.60 -8.22
C THR A 234 -19.53 6.05 -9.32
N ILE A 235 -18.19 6.14 -9.15
CA ILE A 235 -17.24 5.57 -10.10
C ILE A 235 -17.45 4.06 -10.24
N ARG A 236 -17.65 3.32 -9.14
CA ARG A 236 -17.91 1.87 -9.16
C ARG A 236 -19.21 1.54 -9.89
N GLU A 237 -20.30 2.23 -9.57
CA GLU A 237 -21.59 2.04 -10.24
C GLU A 237 -21.46 2.23 -11.77
N HIS A 238 -20.80 3.29 -12.20
CA HIS A 238 -20.61 3.58 -13.63
C HIS A 238 -19.65 2.59 -14.32
N TYR A 239 -18.64 2.09 -13.58
CA TYR A 239 -17.77 1.02 -14.07
C TYR A 239 -18.54 -0.28 -14.35
N GLU A 240 -19.42 -0.69 -13.44
CA GLU A 240 -20.23 -1.90 -13.58
C GLU A 240 -21.22 -1.80 -14.75
N ASN A 241 -21.88 -0.65 -14.87
CA ASN A 241 -22.88 -0.39 -15.88
C ASN A 241 -22.31 0.03 -17.23
N ASN A 242 -21.01 0.27 -17.35
CA ASN A 242 -20.33 0.84 -18.52
C ASN A 242 -20.95 2.16 -19.01
N GLN A 243 -21.49 2.96 -18.09
CA GLN A 243 -22.12 4.24 -18.38
C GLN A 243 -21.14 5.39 -18.12
N PRO A 244 -21.07 6.41 -19.00
CA PRO A 244 -20.20 7.55 -18.78
C PRO A 244 -20.65 8.35 -17.54
N LEU A 245 -19.70 8.84 -16.74
CA LEU A 245 -19.95 9.90 -15.77
C LEU A 245 -20.37 11.18 -16.49
N ASP A 246 -21.14 12.06 -15.80
CA ASP A 246 -21.27 13.41 -16.28
C ASP A 246 -19.90 14.13 -16.36
N GLU A 247 -19.83 15.19 -17.18
CA GLU A 247 -18.58 15.83 -17.52
C GLU A 247 -17.87 16.43 -16.27
N ILE A 248 -18.64 16.98 -15.35
CA ILE A 248 -18.11 17.63 -14.13
C ILE A 248 -17.45 16.58 -13.21
N LEU A 249 -18.15 15.48 -12.93
CA LEU A 249 -17.60 14.39 -12.11
C LEU A 249 -16.43 13.68 -12.79
N HIS A 250 -16.48 13.55 -14.11
CA HIS A 250 -15.37 12.98 -14.88
C HIS A 250 -14.10 13.83 -14.78
N GLU A 251 -14.22 15.14 -14.89
CA GLU A 251 -13.11 16.08 -14.73
C GLU A 251 -12.61 16.10 -13.28
N GLU A 252 -13.50 16.12 -12.30
CA GLU A 252 -13.11 16.05 -10.88
C GLU A 252 -12.32 14.76 -10.58
N ALA A 253 -12.80 13.62 -11.03
CA ALA A 253 -12.14 12.34 -10.83
C ALA A 253 -10.77 12.28 -11.52
N LEU A 254 -10.60 12.88 -12.71
CA LEU A 254 -9.29 13.01 -13.36
C LEU A 254 -8.34 13.91 -12.58
N GLN A 255 -8.83 15.01 -11.99
CA GLN A 255 -8.01 15.88 -11.13
C GLN A 255 -7.51 15.12 -9.88
N GLU A 256 -8.39 14.35 -9.23
CA GLU A 256 -7.99 13.52 -8.09
C GLU A 256 -6.96 12.45 -8.49
N PHE A 257 -7.11 11.84 -9.65
CA PHE A 257 -6.11 10.92 -10.20
C PHE A 257 -4.75 11.58 -10.40
N TYR A 258 -4.69 12.77 -11.02
CA TYR A 258 -3.42 13.48 -11.22
C TYR A 258 -2.79 13.91 -9.89
N HIS A 259 -3.62 14.31 -8.94
CA HIS A 259 -3.17 14.65 -7.60
C HIS A 259 -2.56 13.42 -6.89
N TYR A 260 -3.25 12.28 -6.95
CA TYR A 260 -2.75 11.01 -6.43
C TYR A 260 -1.43 10.58 -7.09
N CYS A 261 -1.24 10.83 -8.39
CA CYS A 261 0.03 10.52 -9.07
C CYS A 261 1.23 11.26 -8.46
N VAL A 262 1.01 12.42 -7.83
CA VAL A 262 2.08 13.19 -7.18
C VAL A 262 2.21 12.85 -5.70
N VAL A 263 1.10 12.75 -4.98
CA VAL A 263 1.08 12.47 -3.53
C VAL A 263 1.41 11.02 -3.24
N GLY A 264 0.85 10.08 -4.02
CA GLY A 264 0.92 8.65 -3.79
C GLY A 264 -0.02 8.16 -2.69
N GLY A 265 0.16 6.90 -2.30
CA GLY A 265 -0.63 6.21 -1.30
C GLY A 265 0.07 5.99 0.05
N MET A 266 1.27 6.54 0.24
CA MET A 266 1.96 6.41 1.53
C MET A 266 1.21 7.20 2.62
N PRO A 267 0.79 6.57 3.75
CA PRO A 267 -0.05 7.22 4.76
C PRO A 267 0.48 8.56 5.27
N ALA A 268 1.80 8.71 5.42
CA ALA A 268 2.39 9.96 5.85
C ALA A 268 2.21 11.08 4.80
N ALA A 269 2.36 10.75 3.51
CA ALA A 269 2.15 11.71 2.41
C ALA A 269 0.67 12.09 2.27
N VAL A 270 -0.23 11.11 2.35
CA VAL A 270 -1.68 11.35 2.32
C VAL A 270 -2.11 12.21 3.51
N LYS A 271 -1.58 11.93 4.71
CA LYS A 271 -1.85 12.75 5.90
C LYS A 271 -1.42 14.21 5.72
N ALA A 272 -0.24 14.45 5.18
CA ALA A 272 0.26 15.82 4.92
C ALA A 272 -0.60 16.56 3.88
N ASP A 273 -1.05 15.83 2.85
CA ASP A 273 -1.97 16.38 1.85
C ASP A 273 -3.33 16.76 2.46
N LEU A 274 -3.91 15.88 3.27
CA LEU A 274 -5.16 16.15 4.01
C LEU A 274 -5.00 17.30 5.00
N ALA A 275 -3.84 17.42 5.61
CA ALA A 275 -3.51 18.51 6.52
C ALA A 275 -3.34 19.85 5.79
N LYS A 276 -3.32 19.86 4.45
CA LYS A 276 -3.03 21.05 3.62
C LYS A 276 -1.69 21.69 4.00
N ASP A 277 -0.70 20.86 4.35
CA ASP A 277 0.67 21.31 4.56
C ASP A 277 1.18 22.03 3.32
N SER A 278 2.15 22.90 3.50
CA SER A 278 2.71 23.63 2.37
C SER A 278 3.31 22.67 1.32
N PRO A 279 3.38 23.05 0.04
CA PRO A 279 4.01 22.21 -1.00
C PRO A 279 5.46 21.80 -0.67
N LEU A 280 6.17 22.63 0.09
CA LEU A 280 7.51 22.35 0.57
C LEU A 280 7.50 21.21 1.59
N GLU A 281 6.66 21.30 2.63
CA GLU A 281 6.51 20.26 3.67
C GLU A 281 6.06 18.92 3.08
N GLN A 282 5.10 18.94 2.16
CA GLN A 282 4.68 17.73 1.45
C GLN A 282 5.84 17.10 0.65
N THR A 283 6.68 17.93 0.02
CA THR A 283 7.85 17.46 -0.71
C THR A 283 8.91 16.88 0.24
N GLU A 284 9.16 17.51 1.39
CA GLU A 284 10.07 17.02 2.43
C GLU A 284 9.60 15.67 2.98
N ILE A 285 8.30 15.48 3.21
CA ILE A 285 7.75 14.20 3.68
C ILE A 285 7.98 13.11 2.65
N ARG A 286 7.70 13.35 1.36
CA ARG A 286 7.96 12.37 0.30
C ARG A 286 9.45 12.04 0.19
N GLN A 287 10.32 13.05 0.33
CA GLN A 287 11.77 12.83 0.34
C GLN A 287 12.24 12.04 1.56
N MET A 288 11.64 12.28 2.74
CA MET A 288 11.91 11.50 3.95
C MET A 288 11.49 10.02 3.77
N LEU A 289 10.33 9.76 3.17
CA LEU A 289 9.88 8.42 2.82
C LEU A 289 10.87 7.73 1.88
N LEU A 290 11.28 8.40 0.81
CA LEU A 290 12.29 7.91 -0.12
C LEU A 290 13.61 7.58 0.59
N ASN A 291 14.09 8.46 1.44
CA ASN A 291 15.31 8.27 2.22
C ASN A 291 15.21 7.08 3.20
N SER A 292 14.01 6.82 3.74
CA SER A 292 13.80 5.66 4.62
C SER A 292 13.94 4.33 3.88
N TYR A 293 13.45 4.22 2.65
CA TYR A 293 13.68 3.06 1.79
C TYR A 293 15.18 2.87 1.47
N ILE A 294 15.86 3.97 1.18
CA ILE A 294 17.32 3.96 0.95
C ILE A 294 18.06 3.45 2.19
N ALA A 295 17.68 3.91 3.40
CA ALA A 295 18.28 3.45 4.65
C ALA A 295 18.04 1.94 4.88
N ASP A 296 16.88 1.41 4.53
CA ASP A 296 16.59 -0.02 4.65
C ASP A 296 17.45 -0.88 3.71
N MET A 297 17.71 -0.42 2.51
CA MET A 297 18.64 -1.11 1.57
C MET A 297 20.02 -1.28 2.18
N THR A 298 20.49 -0.31 2.99
CA THR A 298 21.79 -0.38 3.65
C THR A 298 21.79 -1.25 4.92
N LYS A 299 20.67 -1.29 5.65
CA LYS A 299 20.56 -1.99 6.93
C LYS A 299 20.50 -3.52 6.79
N TYR A 300 19.83 -4.01 5.73
CA TYR A 300 19.42 -5.42 5.62
C TYR A 300 20.12 -6.20 4.53
N ALA A 301 20.97 -5.58 3.73
CA ALA A 301 21.81 -6.24 2.74
C ALA A 301 23.29 -6.22 3.16
N ASN A 302 24.07 -7.19 2.71
CA ASN A 302 25.51 -7.10 2.85
C ASN A 302 26.08 -5.97 1.96
N GLN A 303 27.32 -5.55 2.20
CA GLN A 303 27.90 -4.39 1.52
C GLN A 303 27.90 -4.49 -0.01
N THR A 304 28.13 -5.69 -0.56
CA THR A 304 28.15 -5.93 -2.01
C THR A 304 26.76 -5.89 -2.60
N ASP A 305 25.78 -6.50 -1.94
CA ASP A 305 24.39 -6.53 -2.39
C ASP A 305 23.74 -5.15 -2.26
N THR A 306 24.06 -4.40 -1.21
CA THR A 306 23.63 -3.01 -1.02
C THR A 306 23.97 -2.17 -2.25
N VAL A 307 25.20 -2.21 -2.73
CA VAL A 307 25.61 -1.45 -3.94
C VAL A 307 24.77 -1.84 -5.16
N ARG A 308 24.55 -3.13 -5.36
CA ARG A 308 23.77 -3.63 -6.51
C ARG A 308 22.29 -3.25 -6.42
N ILE A 309 21.71 -3.29 -5.21
CA ILE A 309 20.33 -2.88 -4.97
C ILE A 309 20.16 -1.39 -5.32
N PHE A 310 21.09 -0.54 -4.90
CA PHE A 310 21.10 0.88 -5.27
C PHE A 310 21.25 1.07 -6.78
N GLU A 311 22.21 0.41 -7.42
CA GLU A 311 22.42 0.53 -8.85
C GLU A 311 21.15 0.15 -9.64
N VAL A 312 20.43 -0.91 -9.24
CA VAL A 312 19.14 -1.28 -9.85
C VAL A 312 18.10 -0.20 -9.59
N TYR A 313 17.91 0.21 -8.32
CA TYR A 313 16.92 1.20 -7.95
C TYR A 313 17.14 2.54 -8.63
N ASP A 314 18.38 2.99 -8.72
CA ASP A 314 18.79 4.23 -9.40
C ASP A 314 18.56 4.18 -10.91
N SER A 315 18.58 3.00 -11.52
CA SER A 315 18.32 2.83 -12.95
C SER A 315 16.83 2.92 -13.32
N LEU A 316 15.90 2.74 -12.36
CA LEU A 316 14.46 2.64 -12.64
C LEU A 316 13.88 3.80 -13.45
N PRO A 317 14.18 5.09 -13.17
CA PRO A 317 13.67 6.18 -13.99
C PRO A 317 14.08 6.05 -15.46
N ALA A 318 15.33 5.66 -15.71
CA ALA A 318 15.85 5.46 -17.06
C ALA A 318 15.26 4.21 -17.75
N GLN A 319 14.94 3.15 -16.98
CA GLN A 319 14.27 1.97 -17.50
C GLN A 319 12.86 2.32 -17.98
N LEU A 320 12.08 3.04 -17.15
CA LEU A 320 10.70 3.44 -17.44
C LEU A 320 10.61 4.48 -18.59
N ALA A 321 11.63 5.29 -18.77
CA ALA A 321 11.68 6.30 -19.84
C ALA A 321 11.97 5.72 -21.24
N LYS A 322 12.22 4.41 -21.38
CA LYS A 322 12.39 3.78 -22.69
C LYS A 322 11.08 3.39 -23.33
N ASP A 323 10.99 3.46 -24.66
CA ASP A 323 9.81 3.05 -25.41
C ASP A 323 9.45 1.58 -25.16
N ALA A 324 10.46 0.70 -25.25
CA ALA A 324 10.34 -0.68 -24.78
C ALA A 324 10.77 -0.74 -23.32
N LYS A 325 9.82 -0.70 -22.38
CA LYS A 325 10.05 -0.67 -20.93
C LYS A 325 10.60 -1.99 -20.36
N LYS A 326 10.94 -2.96 -21.22
CA LYS A 326 11.66 -4.17 -20.85
C LYS A 326 12.95 -3.82 -20.12
N PHE A 327 13.19 -4.42 -18.96
CA PHE A 327 14.36 -4.17 -18.13
C PHE A 327 15.66 -4.47 -18.88
N GLN A 328 16.59 -3.52 -18.88
CA GLN A 328 17.85 -3.60 -19.60
C GLN A 328 19.01 -3.42 -18.63
N TYR A 329 19.77 -4.49 -18.39
CA TYR A 329 20.92 -4.47 -17.49
C TYR A 329 21.99 -3.42 -17.89
N LYS A 330 22.11 -3.14 -19.19
CA LYS A 330 23.04 -2.10 -19.71
C LYS A 330 22.69 -0.67 -19.22
N LEU A 331 21.45 -0.42 -18.79
CA LEU A 331 21.06 0.87 -18.22
C LEU A 331 21.48 1.02 -16.75
N ILE A 332 21.84 -0.06 -16.08
CA ILE A 332 22.49 -0.01 -14.78
C ILE A 332 23.93 0.48 -14.99
N LYS A 333 24.71 -0.29 -15.74
CA LYS A 333 26.05 0.06 -16.18
C LYS A 333 26.51 -0.82 -17.36
N SER A 334 27.52 -0.37 -18.08
CA SER A 334 28.11 -1.15 -19.18
C SER A 334 28.59 -2.51 -18.67
N GLY A 335 28.22 -3.58 -19.38
CA GLY A 335 28.61 -4.94 -19.04
C GLY A 335 27.82 -5.61 -17.92
N ALA A 336 26.80 -4.96 -17.36
CA ALA A 336 25.92 -5.56 -16.34
C ALA A 336 25.14 -6.76 -16.90
N ARG A 337 25.00 -7.82 -16.08
CA ARG A 337 24.36 -9.09 -16.46
C ARG A 337 23.35 -9.55 -15.41
N ALA A 338 22.39 -10.38 -15.83
CA ALA A 338 21.34 -10.94 -14.96
C ALA A 338 21.92 -11.69 -13.74
N SER A 339 23.00 -12.46 -13.94
CA SER A 339 23.66 -13.21 -12.85
C SER A 339 24.26 -12.33 -11.74
N GLN A 340 24.44 -11.03 -11.99
CA GLN A 340 25.00 -10.10 -11.01
C GLN A 340 23.92 -9.34 -10.23
N TYR A 341 22.75 -9.14 -10.84
CA TYR A 341 21.72 -8.24 -10.33
C TYR A 341 20.38 -8.95 -9.99
N GLY A 342 20.27 -10.27 -10.27
CA GLY A 342 19.06 -11.02 -10.01
C GLY A 342 18.63 -10.92 -8.54
N ASP A 343 19.56 -11.20 -7.63
CA ASP A 343 19.32 -11.14 -6.18
C ASP A 343 18.93 -9.73 -5.70
N ALA A 344 19.53 -8.71 -6.27
CA ALA A 344 19.21 -7.30 -5.98
C ALA A 344 17.79 -6.92 -6.44
N ILE A 345 17.38 -7.38 -7.60
CA ILE A 345 16.02 -7.19 -8.12
C ILE A 345 15.02 -7.95 -7.24
N ASP A 346 15.29 -9.20 -6.90
CA ASP A 346 14.43 -10.00 -6.03
C ASP A 346 14.32 -9.40 -4.63
N TRP A 347 15.40 -8.80 -4.13
CA TRP A 347 15.35 -8.06 -2.86
C TRP A 347 14.37 -6.88 -2.93
N LEU A 348 14.44 -6.03 -3.97
CA LEU A 348 13.54 -4.90 -4.16
C LEU A 348 12.06 -5.32 -4.27
N ILE A 349 11.79 -6.44 -4.94
CA ILE A 349 10.44 -7.01 -5.07
C ILE A 349 9.94 -7.50 -3.71
N ARG A 350 10.75 -8.27 -2.99
CA ARG A 350 10.38 -8.82 -1.66
C ARG A 350 10.24 -7.74 -0.60
N ALA A 351 10.99 -6.65 -0.72
CA ALA A 351 10.85 -5.47 0.14
C ALA A 351 9.58 -4.65 -0.16
N GLY A 352 8.87 -4.97 -1.25
CA GLY A 352 7.67 -4.24 -1.67
C GLY A 352 7.97 -2.86 -2.25
N ILE A 353 9.19 -2.62 -2.73
CA ILE A 353 9.63 -1.33 -3.29
C ILE A 353 9.30 -1.25 -4.78
N VAL A 354 9.34 -2.39 -5.48
CA VAL A 354 9.02 -2.49 -6.89
C VAL A 354 8.08 -3.66 -7.19
N ASN A 355 7.29 -3.52 -8.23
CA ASN A 355 6.45 -4.56 -8.81
C ASN A 355 7.09 -5.08 -10.11
N LYS A 356 7.18 -6.40 -10.25
CA LYS A 356 7.72 -7.06 -11.44
C LYS A 356 6.57 -7.51 -12.33
N CYS A 357 6.67 -7.16 -13.62
CA CYS A 357 5.73 -7.57 -14.67
C CYS A 357 6.45 -8.49 -15.64
N MET A 358 5.99 -9.75 -15.74
CA MET A 358 6.66 -10.78 -16.54
C MET A 358 6.16 -10.79 -17.98
N LYS A 359 7.06 -11.01 -18.95
CA LYS A 359 6.64 -11.26 -20.33
C LYS A 359 5.95 -12.61 -20.44
N CYS A 360 4.84 -12.65 -21.21
CA CYS A 360 4.21 -13.89 -21.62
C CYS A 360 4.44 -14.15 -23.12
N SER A 361 4.83 -15.36 -23.44
CA SER A 361 5.03 -15.81 -24.81
C SER A 361 3.73 -16.18 -25.51
N GLN A 362 2.72 -16.61 -24.72
CA GLN A 362 1.40 -17.03 -25.19
C GLN A 362 0.35 -16.59 -24.18
N GLU A 363 -0.90 -16.41 -24.62
CA GLU A 363 -2.02 -15.96 -23.76
C GLU A 363 -2.93 -17.07 -23.27
N PHE A 364 -2.42 -18.28 -23.18
CA PHE A 364 -3.22 -19.39 -22.67
C PHE A 364 -3.33 -19.35 -21.15
N TYR A 365 -4.48 -19.80 -20.66
CA TYR A 365 -4.69 -20.08 -19.24
C TYR A 365 -3.95 -21.37 -18.83
N PRO A 366 -3.27 -21.39 -17.70
CA PRO A 366 -2.94 -20.27 -16.82
C PRO A 366 -1.74 -19.45 -17.35
N VAL A 367 -1.84 -18.12 -17.30
CA VAL A 367 -0.83 -17.18 -17.86
C VAL A 367 0.57 -17.45 -17.30
N ALA A 368 0.66 -17.81 -16.04
CA ALA A 368 1.91 -18.11 -15.36
C ALA A 368 2.73 -19.25 -15.99
N ALA A 369 2.06 -20.21 -16.69
CA ALA A 369 2.74 -21.32 -17.35
C ALA A 369 3.51 -20.91 -18.63
N TYR A 370 3.22 -19.71 -19.16
CA TYR A 370 3.78 -19.23 -20.42
C TYR A 370 4.71 -18.02 -20.25
N GLN A 371 5.22 -17.82 -19.03
CA GLN A 371 6.15 -16.75 -18.71
C GLN A 371 7.51 -16.93 -19.39
N ASP A 372 8.02 -15.86 -19.98
CA ASP A 372 9.41 -15.76 -20.41
C ASP A 372 10.24 -15.12 -19.27
N VAL A 373 10.93 -15.97 -18.51
CA VAL A 373 11.74 -15.53 -17.36
C VAL A 373 12.90 -14.60 -17.73
N SER A 374 13.27 -14.53 -19.02
CA SER A 374 14.34 -13.66 -19.52
C SER A 374 13.91 -12.21 -19.73
N ALA A 375 12.61 -11.93 -19.71
CA ALA A 375 12.05 -10.64 -20.05
C ALA A 375 10.99 -10.18 -19.04
N PHE A 376 11.22 -9.01 -18.47
CA PHE A 376 10.31 -8.41 -17.49
C PHE A 376 10.42 -6.89 -17.50
N LYS A 377 9.43 -6.23 -16.89
CA LYS A 377 9.43 -4.80 -16.59
C LYS A 377 9.44 -4.62 -15.07
N LEU A 378 9.94 -3.49 -14.58
CA LEU A 378 9.86 -3.10 -13.16
C LEU A 378 9.13 -1.77 -13.04
N TYR A 379 8.18 -1.72 -12.10
CA TYR A 379 7.41 -0.53 -11.76
C TYR A 379 7.61 -0.19 -10.28
N TYR A 380 7.54 1.09 -9.93
CA TYR A 380 7.49 1.49 -8.53
C TYR A 380 6.20 0.97 -7.88
N SER A 381 6.25 0.68 -6.59
CA SER A 381 5.07 0.22 -5.82
C SER A 381 4.21 1.36 -5.27
N ASP A 382 4.67 2.61 -5.38
CA ASP A 382 3.92 3.79 -4.96
C ASP A 382 4.20 4.98 -5.89
N MET A 383 3.14 5.74 -6.22
CA MET A 383 3.23 6.88 -7.12
C MET A 383 3.97 8.07 -6.50
N GLY A 384 3.79 8.32 -5.20
CA GLY A 384 4.46 9.40 -4.48
C GLY A 384 5.97 9.19 -4.38
N ILE A 385 6.39 7.94 -4.13
CA ILE A 385 7.81 7.56 -4.15
C ILE A 385 8.40 7.73 -5.55
N MET A 386 7.68 7.30 -6.59
CA MET A 386 8.10 7.53 -7.98
C MET A 386 8.24 9.03 -8.27
N SER A 387 7.24 9.84 -7.93
CA SER A 387 7.21 11.27 -8.16
C SER A 387 8.32 12.00 -7.41
N ALA A 388 8.58 11.64 -6.14
CA ALA A 388 9.71 12.16 -5.37
C ALA A 388 11.06 11.83 -6.03
N ARG A 389 11.20 10.59 -6.54
CA ARG A 389 12.43 10.13 -7.17
C ARG A 389 12.78 10.86 -8.46
N ILE A 390 11.78 11.26 -9.23
CA ILE A 390 11.95 11.98 -10.51
C ILE A 390 11.75 13.50 -10.40
N GLY A 391 11.48 14.00 -9.18
CA GLY A 391 11.26 15.43 -8.95
C GLY A 391 9.96 15.97 -9.56
N MET A 392 8.89 15.14 -9.64
CA MET A 392 7.61 15.52 -10.22
C MET A 392 6.79 16.35 -9.24
N THR A 393 6.25 17.48 -9.72
CA THR A 393 5.28 18.30 -9.00
C THR A 393 3.93 18.31 -9.72
N LEU A 394 2.87 18.76 -9.03
CA LEU A 394 1.54 18.84 -9.62
C LEU A 394 1.50 19.86 -10.77
N GLU A 395 2.17 21.00 -10.62
CA GLU A 395 2.27 22.02 -11.68
C GLU A 395 2.98 21.46 -12.91
N ALA A 396 4.09 20.73 -12.71
CA ALA A 396 4.82 20.10 -13.81
C ALA A 396 3.94 19.07 -14.52
N LEU A 397 3.17 18.26 -13.78
CA LEU A 397 2.28 17.27 -14.37
C LEU A 397 1.11 17.91 -15.15
N GLN A 398 0.54 18.98 -14.66
CA GLN A 398 -0.54 19.72 -15.33
C GLN A 398 -0.06 20.48 -16.58
N SER A 399 1.16 21.05 -16.53
CA SER A 399 1.77 21.75 -17.65
C SER A 399 2.46 20.87 -18.68
N MET A 400 2.49 19.55 -18.47
CA MET A 400 3.21 18.62 -19.34
C MET A 400 2.65 18.59 -20.76
N GLU A 401 3.43 19.11 -21.69
CA GLU A 401 3.18 19.01 -23.12
C GLU A 401 3.55 17.62 -23.71
N THR A 402 4.28 16.78 -22.96
CA THR A 402 4.80 15.50 -23.46
C THR A 402 3.90 14.33 -23.09
N GLU A 403 3.16 13.80 -24.04
CA GLU A 403 2.38 12.54 -23.92
C GLU A 403 3.22 11.35 -23.43
N HIS A 404 4.51 11.33 -23.80
CA HIS A 404 5.43 10.25 -23.42
C HIS A 404 5.57 10.07 -21.90
N PHE A 405 5.76 11.17 -21.15
CA PHE A 405 5.94 11.07 -19.71
C PHE A 405 4.64 10.75 -18.97
N ARG A 406 3.51 11.28 -19.46
CA ARG A 406 2.18 10.86 -18.97
C ARG A 406 1.94 9.38 -19.18
N GLY A 407 2.44 8.81 -20.29
CA GLY A 407 2.39 7.37 -20.57
C GLY A 407 3.14 6.54 -19.52
N ILE A 408 4.32 7.01 -19.07
CA ILE A 408 5.10 6.35 -18.03
C ILE A 408 4.36 6.32 -16.70
N LEU A 409 3.82 7.48 -16.27
CA LEU A 409 3.04 7.60 -15.04
C LEU A 409 1.79 6.72 -15.08
N THR A 410 1.06 6.76 -16.20
CA THR A 410 -0.15 5.96 -16.40
C THR A 410 0.13 4.47 -16.26
N GLU A 411 1.16 3.97 -16.94
CA GLU A 411 1.47 2.54 -16.91
C GLU A 411 1.97 2.09 -15.53
N ASN A 412 2.78 2.92 -14.84
CA ASN A 412 3.19 2.61 -13.47
C ASN A 412 2.01 2.60 -12.50
N TYR A 413 1.09 3.56 -12.61
CA TYR A 413 -0.12 3.59 -11.80
C TYR A 413 -1.00 2.35 -12.03
N VAL A 414 -1.20 1.97 -13.29
CA VAL A 414 -1.98 0.77 -13.63
C VAL A 414 -1.32 -0.49 -13.07
N ALA A 415 0.01 -0.60 -13.15
CA ALA A 415 0.74 -1.71 -12.54
C ALA A 415 0.50 -1.79 -11.02
N ILE A 416 0.53 -0.65 -10.31
CA ILE A 416 0.22 -0.59 -8.88
C ILE A 416 -1.20 -1.05 -8.62
N ALA A 417 -2.19 -0.46 -9.30
CA ALA A 417 -3.61 -0.75 -9.07
C ALA A 417 -3.96 -2.21 -9.37
N LEU A 418 -3.46 -2.78 -10.47
CA LEU A 418 -3.67 -4.20 -10.78
C LEU A 418 -3.03 -5.10 -9.71
N LYS A 419 -1.82 -4.76 -9.22
CA LYS A 419 -1.16 -5.54 -8.17
C LYS A 419 -1.91 -5.45 -6.84
N THR A 420 -2.41 -4.28 -6.46
CA THR A 420 -3.23 -4.07 -5.27
C THR A 420 -4.56 -4.84 -5.35
N ASN A 421 -5.13 -4.96 -6.55
CA ASN A 421 -6.34 -5.75 -6.81
C ASN A 421 -6.08 -7.27 -6.92
N GLY A 422 -4.87 -7.74 -6.59
CA GLY A 422 -4.54 -9.17 -6.50
C GLY A 422 -4.06 -9.81 -7.80
N TYR A 423 -3.92 -9.06 -8.87
CA TYR A 423 -3.43 -9.61 -10.14
C TYR A 423 -1.91 -9.79 -10.13
N ASP A 424 -1.44 -10.91 -10.68
CA ASP A 424 -0.06 -11.03 -11.09
C ASP A 424 0.16 -10.30 -12.41
N LEU A 425 1.22 -9.49 -12.45
CA LEU A 425 1.49 -8.62 -13.57
C LEU A 425 2.18 -9.36 -14.70
N HIS A 426 1.55 -9.36 -15.86
CA HIS A 426 2.09 -9.92 -17.09
C HIS A 426 1.90 -8.94 -18.24
N TYR A 427 2.78 -8.98 -19.25
CA TYR A 427 2.62 -8.26 -20.49
C TYR A 427 2.85 -9.18 -21.68
N TRP A 428 2.36 -8.79 -22.83
CA TRP A 428 2.56 -9.52 -24.07
C TRP A 428 3.27 -8.67 -25.12
N GLU A 429 4.16 -9.30 -25.86
CA GLU A 429 4.87 -8.70 -26.97
C GLU A 429 4.96 -9.69 -28.12
N SER A 430 4.57 -9.29 -29.31
CA SER A 430 4.77 -10.09 -30.53
C SER A 430 6.23 -10.00 -30.99
N ASP A 431 6.64 -10.96 -31.82
CA ASP A 431 8.03 -11.08 -32.29
C ASP A 431 8.57 -9.82 -32.98
N ASN A 432 7.73 -8.91 -33.45
CA ASN A 432 8.21 -7.76 -34.23
C ASN A 432 7.52 -6.40 -34.07
N THR A 433 6.29 -6.26 -33.59
CA THR A 433 5.61 -4.94 -33.77
C THR A 433 4.50 -4.57 -32.81
N ALA A 434 3.99 -5.47 -32.01
CA ALA A 434 2.84 -5.20 -31.14
C ALA A 434 3.14 -5.57 -29.69
N GLU A 435 2.78 -4.68 -28.77
CA GLU A 435 2.90 -4.87 -27.33
C GLU A 435 1.56 -4.53 -26.68
N VAL A 436 1.10 -5.39 -25.75
CA VAL A 436 -0.02 -5.12 -24.85
C VAL A 436 0.55 -4.92 -23.46
N ASP A 437 0.23 -3.79 -22.84
CA ASP A 437 0.89 -3.33 -21.62
C ASP A 437 0.71 -4.29 -20.44
N PHE A 438 -0.53 -4.85 -20.27
CA PHE A 438 -0.79 -5.87 -19.26
C PHE A 438 -1.72 -6.97 -19.77
N LEU A 439 -1.54 -8.17 -19.21
CA LEU A 439 -2.48 -9.27 -19.30
C LEU A 439 -2.98 -9.59 -17.89
N ILE A 440 -4.27 -9.61 -17.67
CA ILE A 440 -4.87 -10.04 -16.42
C ILE A 440 -5.62 -11.35 -16.62
N GLN A 441 -5.52 -12.22 -15.62
CA GLN A 441 -6.28 -13.47 -15.59
C GLN A 441 -7.50 -13.28 -14.70
N LYS A 442 -8.70 -13.42 -15.28
CA LYS A 442 -9.95 -13.40 -14.53
C LYS A 442 -10.67 -14.73 -14.79
N GLU A 443 -10.78 -15.55 -13.73
CA GLU A 443 -11.25 -16.94 -13.86
C GLU A 443 -10.40 -17.73 -14.88
N SER A 444 -11.02 -18.25 -15.94
CA SER A 444 -10.35 -18.97 -17.04
C SER A 444 -10.01 -18.12 -18.25
N HIS A 445 -10.24 -16.79 -18.17
CA HIS A 445 -10.05 -15.86 -19.29
C HIS A 445 -8.79 -15.02 -19.09
N VAL A 446 -8.08 -14.77 -20.20
CA VAL A 446 -6.99 -13.80 -20.26
C VAL A 446 -7.47 -12.55 -20.96
N ILE A 447 -7.41 -11.42 -20.25
CA ILE A 447 -7.94 -10.14 -20.72
C ILE A 447 -6.75 -9.20 -20.97
N PRO A 448 -6.59 -8.72 -22.21
CA PRO A 448 -5.57 -7.73 -22.53
C PRO A 448 -5.97 -6.35 -22.01
N VAL A 449 -5.00 -5.63 -21.44
CA VAL A 449 -5.17 -4.27 -20.91
C VAL A 449 -4.15 -3.36 -21.56
N GLU A 450 -4.60 -2.31 -22.21
CA GLU A 450 -3.76 -1.30 -22.85
C GLU A 450 -3.95 0.06 -22.20
N CYS A 451 -2.83 0.71 -21.86
CA CYS A 451 -2.77 2.02 -21.21
C CYS A 451 -2.49 3.12 -22.24
N LYS A 452 -3.25 4.19 -22.21
CA LYS A 452 -3.05 5.38 -23.04
C LYS A 452 -3.18 6.65 -22.20
N ALA A 453 -2.17 7.50 -22.25
CA ALA A 453 -2.15 8.74 -21.48
C ALA A 453 -3.02 9.86 -22.08
N GLY A 454 -3.42 9.75 -23.34
CA GLY A 454 -4.13 10.79 -24.07
C GLY A 454 -5.42 10.31 -24.73
N ASN A 455 -6.15 11.25 -25.36
CA ASN A 455 -7.42 11.01 -26.05
C ASN A 455 -7.25 10.40 -27.45
N HIS A 456 -6.10 10.54 -28.09
CA HIS A 456 -5.82 10.02 -29.44
C HIS A 456 -5.35 8.58 -29.39
N VAL A 457 -6.28 7.64 -29.53
CA VAL A 457 -6.03 6.24 -29.28
C VAL A 457 -6.20 5.41 -30.54
N LYS A 458 -5.11 5.17 -31.27
CA LYS A 458 -5.04 4.06 -32.22
C LYS A 458 -4.46 2.86 -31.49
N ALA A 459 -5.31 1.94 -31.07
CA ALA A 459 -4.93 0.71 -30.39
C ALA A 459 -4.50 -0.39 -31.40
N LYS A 460 -3.47 -0.12 -32.19
CA LYS A 460 -3.02 -1.09 -33.22
C LYS A 460 -2.56 -2.41 -32.58
N SER A 461 -1.80 -2.35 -31.52
CA SER A 461 -1.30 -3.54 -30.82
C SER A 461 -2.42 -4.36 -30.20
N MET A 462 -3.37 -3.70 -29.55
CA MET A 462 -4.57 -4.34 -29.00
C MET A 462 -5.38 -5.05 -30.09
N MET A 463 -5.55 -4.43 -31.27
CA MET A 463 -6.27 -5.06 -32.38
C MET A 463 -5.54 -6.30 -32.91
N VAL A 464 -4.21 -6.24 -33.05
CA VAL A 464 -3.39 -7.42 -33.41
C VAL A 464 -3.58 -8.55 -32.42
N TYR A 465 -3.58 -8.22 -31.11
CA TYR A 465 -3.82 -9.20 -30.07
C TYR A 465 -5.24 -9.80 -30.17
N MET A 466 -6.25 -8.95 -30.31
CA MET A 466 -7.65 -9.38 -30.38
C MET A 466 -7.93 -10.26 -31.63
N GLU A 467 -7.35 -9.91 -32.80
CA GLU A 467 -7.46 -10.71 -34.00
C GLU A 467 -6.78 -12.08 -33.88
N LYS A 468 -5.62 -12.12 -33.21
CA LYS A 468 -4.85 -13.36 -33.05
C LYS A 468 -5.47 -14.32 -32.05
N TYR A 469 -6.02 -13.81 -30.95
CA TYR A 469 -6.36 -14.60 -29.78
C TYR A 469 -7.83 -14.60 -29.39
N ASN A 470 -8.61 -13.70 -29.97
CA ASN A 470 -10.05 -13.60 -29.80
C ASN A 470 -10.51 -13.62 -28.32
N PRO A 471 -9.95 -12.74 -27.43
CA PRO A 471 -10.37 -12.70 -26.04
C PRO A 471 -11.84 -12.31 -25.91
N SER A 472 -12.47 -12.66 -24.78
CA SER A 472 -13.88 -12.32 -24.50
C SER A 472 -14.14 -10.81 -24.57
N TYR A 473 -13.21 -10.02 -24.10
CA TYR A 473 -13.15 -8.57 -24.26
C TYR A 473 -11.72 -8.07 -23.98
N ALA A 474 -11.49 -6.80 -24.25
CA ALA A 474 -10.26 -6.11 -23.92
C ALA A 474 -10.54 -4.87 -23.06
N ILE A 475 -9.57 -4.42 -22.28
CA ILE A 475 -9.67 -3.20 -21.46
C ILE A 475 -8.75 -2.14 -22.05
N ARG A 476 -9.27 -0.93 -22.27
CA ARG A 476 -8.49 0.26 -22.60
C ARG A 476 -8.58 1.25 -21.47
N ILE A 477 -7.45 1.55 -20.82
CA ILE A 477 -7.33 2.53 -19.76
C ILE A 477 -6.84 3.84 -20.38
N SER A 478 -7.59 4.93 -20.19
CA SER A 478 -7.22 6.26 -20.73
C SER A 478 -7.93 7.39 -19.98
N THR A 479 -7.73 8.64 -20.42
CA THR A 479 -8.50 9.80 -19.95
C THR A 479 -9.94 9.83 -20.46
N ARG A 480 -10.34 8.91 -21.33
CA ARG A 480 -11.72 8.83 -21.84
C ARG A 480 -12.66 8.28 -20.78
N ASN A 481 -13.90 8.73 -20.84
CA ASN A 481 -14.98 8.25 -19.97
C ASN A 481 -15.33 6.77 -20.22
N PHE A 482 -16.11 6.19 -19.32
CA PHE A 482 -16.59 4.80 -19.45
C PHE A 482 -17.33 4.54 -20.76
N GLY A 483 -17.28 3.32 -21.21
CA GLY A 483 -18.02 2.85 -22.36
C GLY A 483 -17.58 1.46 -22.82
N MET A 484 -18.40 0.86 -23.69
CA MET A 484 -18.11 -0.44 -24.28
C MET A 484 -18.35 -0.38 -25.78
N ALA A 485 -17.33 -0.63 -26.59
CA ALA A 485 -17.46 -0.62 -28.05
C ALA A 485 -16.53 -1.64 -28.70
N LYS A 486 -17.06 -2.44 -29.65
CA LYS A 486 -16.28 -3.43 -30.43
C LYS A 486 -15.47 -4.40 -29.55
N GLY A 487 -16.05 -4.87 -28.46
CA GLY A 487 -15.36 -5.77 -27.51
C GLY A 487 -14.28 -5.11 -26.66
N ILE A 488 -14.17 -3.78 -26.64
CA ILE A 488 -13.22 -3.03 -25.83
C ILE A 488 -13.99 -2.22 -24.78
N LYS A 489 -13.73 -2.53 -23.50
CA LYS A 489 -14.20 -1.75 -22.36
C LYS A 489 -13.28 -0.55 -22.15
N SER A 490 -13.82 0.66 -22.25
CA SER A 490 -13.12 1.90 -21.92
C SER A 490 -13.20 2.13 -20.41
N VAL A 491 -12.07 2.21 -19.76
CA VAL A 491 -11.93 2.41 -18.32
C VAL A 491 -11.13 3.69 -18.08
N PRO A 492 -11.74 4.72 -17.45
CA PRO A 492 -11.02 5.93 -17.08
C PRO A 492 -9.85 5.64 -16.12
N LEU A 493 -8.80 6.45 -16.18
CA LEU A 493 -7.62 6.32 -15.33
C LEU A 493 -7.97 6.27 -13.84
N TYR A 494 -8.91 7.09 -13.41
CA TYR A 494 -9.33 7.16 -12.01
C TYR A 494 -10.13 5.94 -11.51
N SER A 495 -10.51 5.02 -12.38
CA SER A 495 -11.35 3.87 -12.05
C SER A 495 -10.64 2.52 -12.12
N VAL A 496 -9.31 2.50 -12.24
CA VAL A 496 -8.54 1.25 -12.35
C VAL A 496 -8.68 0.38 -11.10
N PHE A 497 -8.95 0.97 -9.94
CA PHE A 497 -9.26 0.25 -8.70
C PHE A 497 -10.55 -0.61 -8.79
N CYS A 498 -11.37 -0.46 -9.83
CA CYS A 498 -12.55 -1.26 -10.08
C CYS A 498 -12.28 -2.54 -10.90
N ILE A 499 -11.08 -2.70 -11.50
CA ILE A 499 -10.77 -3.85 -12.38
C ILE A 499 -10.66 -5.16 -11.55
#